data_f025518abf5cdbbc120122b4b82569b8
#
_entry.id   f025518abf5cdbbc120122b4b82569b8
#
_cell.length_a   1.000
_cell.length_b   1.000
_cell.length_c   1.000
_cell.angle_alpha   90.00
_cell.angle_beta   90.00
_cell.angle_gamma   90.00
#
_symmetry.space_group_name_H-M   'P 1'
#
loop_
_entity.id
_entity.type
_entity.pdbx_description
1 polymer ?
#
loop_
_entity_poly.entity_id
_entity_poly.type
_entity_poly.pdbx_seq_one_letter_code
_entity_poly.pdbx_strand_id
1 'polypeptide(L)'
;MTLRLEIRKLYDYVKKDRSAQSLFLANAVTVAIAFWEGWSLITVMFIYWWQNVIIGLFNVCKILTYTGPASKMPIQDSRPARIFLAGFFTVHYGLFHFAYLSFLKMDAHTLDVKYLFVATIAFFLNHLFSFLYHFREEGKDADLGRLFFFPYQRIIPMHITIIFGSFIMMLFRDFLAERAVLVFFLSLKTIIDLKMHALEHSQAPFLGSHADT
;
A
#
# COMPACT_ATOMS: atom_id res chain seq x y z
N MET A 1 22.43 -13.99 3.39
CA MET A 1 23.22 -12.78 2.98
C MET A 1 22.35 -11.68 2.40
N THR A 2 21.36 -12.00 1.58
CA THR A 2 20.51 -11.05 0.84
C THR A 2 19.61 -10.18 1.74
N LEU A 3 18.96 -10.73 2.77
CA LEU A 3 18.01 -9.97 3.62
C LEU A 3 18.70 -8.86 4.44
N ARG A 4 19.87 -9.14 5.01
CA ARG A 4 20.66 -8.14 5.74
C ARG A 4 21.09 -6.96 4.86
N LEU A 5 21.40 -7.24 3.60
CA LEU A 5 21.78 -6.22 2.62
C LEU A 5 20.60 -5.32 2.27
N GLU A 6 19.42 -5.88 2.10
CA GLU A 6 18.20 -5.13 1.80
C GLU A 6 17.76 -4.24 2.98
N ILE A 7 17.83 -4.78 4.20
CA ILE A 7 17.54 -3.99 5.41
C ILE A 7 18.53 -2.83 5.55
N ARG A 8 19.82 -3.05 5.29
CA ARG A 8 20.84 -2.01 5.36
C ARG A 8 20.61 -0.92 4.31
N LYS A 9 20.29 -1.30 3.06
CA LYS A 9 19.94 -0.34 2.01
C LYS A 9 18.73 0.53 2.40
N LEU A 10 17.69 -0.09 2.95
CA LEU A 10 16.49 0.61 3.41
C LEU A 10 16.81 1.57 4.57
N TYR A 11 17.62 1.14 5.52
CA TYR A 11 18.10 1.98 6.62
C TYR A 11 18.90 3.19 6.11
N ASP A 12 19.87 2.95 5.20
CA ASP A 12 20.69 4.01 4.60
C ASP A 12 19.84 4.99 3.78
N TYR A 13 18.79 4.50 3.12
CA TYR A 13 17.82 5.31 2.40
C TYR A 13 17.04 6.22 3.35
N VAL A 14 16.41 5.65 4.39
CA VAL A 14 15.65 6.43 5.40
C VAL A 14 16.54 7.48 6.05
N LYS A 15 17.80 7.17 6.35
CA LYS A 15 18.74 8.13 6.96
C LYS A 15 19.03 9.33 6.05
N LYS A 16 18.99 9.16 4.75
CA LYS A 16 19.34 10.21 3.76
C LYS A 16 18.16 11.02 3.26
N ASP A 17 16.97 10.43 3.23
CA ASP A 17 15.77 11.02 2.64
C ASP A 17 14.79 11.51 3.73
N ARG A 18 14.54 12.84 3.77
CA ARG A 18 13.64 13.47 4.75
C ARG A 18 12.19 13.01 4.61
N SER A 19 11.75 12.71 3.39
CA SER A 19 10.40 12.22 3.13
C SER A 19 10.24 10.79 3.66
N ALA A 20 11.25 9.93 3.47
CA ALA A 20 11.29 8.59 4.05
C ALA A 20 11.35 8.63 5.60
N GLN A 21 12.08 9.61 6.19
CA GLN A 21 12.06 9.82 7.65
C GLN A 21 10.67 10.19 8.15
N SER A 22 10.00 11.12 7.47
CA SER A 22 8.62 11.52 7.79
C SER A 22 7.65 10.34 7.70
N LEU A 23 7.75 9.53 6.65
CA LEU A 23 6.94 8.33 6.46
C LEU A 23 7.20 7.29 7.57
N PHE A 24 8.46 7.05 7.89
CA PHE A 24 8.83 6.15 8.99
C PHE A 24 8.28 6.65 10.32
N LEU A 25 8.45 7.93 10.63
CA LEU A 25 7.94 8.54 11.85
C LEU A 25 6.41 8.45 11.93
N ALA A 26 5.70 8.76 10.85
CA ALA A 26 4.25 8.64 10.79
C ALA A 26 3.77 7.21 11.08
N ASN A 27 4.42 6.21 10.49
CA ASN A 27 4.11 4.81 10.77
C ASN A 27 4.45 4.43 12.23
N ALA A 28 5.60 4.86 12.76
CA ALA A 28 5.99 4.59 14.16
C ALA A 28 4.99 5.22 15.16
N VAL A 29 4.55 6.45 14.89
CA VAL A 29 3.51 7.13 15.69
C VAL A 29 2.19 6.35 15.62
N THR A 30 1.80 5.87 14.42
CA THR A 30 0.59 5.05 14.26
C THR A 30 0.67 3.77 15.07
N VAL A 31 1.82 3.08 15.08
CA VAL A 31 2.04 1.90 15.91
C VAL A 31 1.91 2.23 17.40
N ALA A 32 2.53 3.33 17.84
CA ALA A 32 2.48 3.76 19.24
C ALA A 32 1.03 4.11 19.66
N ILE A 33 0.28 4.84 18.83
CA ILE A 33 -1.13 5.17 19.10
C ILE A 33 -1.98 3.92 19.12
N ALA A 34 -1.87 3.03 18.14
CA ALA A 34 -2.62 1.78 18.08
C ALA A 34 -2.40 0.92 19.33
N PHE A 35 -1.16 0.92 19.84
CA PHE A 35 -0.82 0.20 21.06
C PHE A 35 -1.39 0.89 22.32
N TRP A 36 -1.26 2.22 22.42
CA TRP A 36 -1.73 3.02 23.55
C TRP A 36 -3.25 3.04 23.66
N GLU A 37 -3.94 3.30 22.55
CA GLU A 37 -5.41 3.35 22.46
C GLU A 37 -6.05 1.96 22.49
N GLY A 38 -5.25 0.92 22.47
CA GLY A 38 -5.75 -0.44 22.51
C GLY A 38 -6.51 -0.87 21.25
N TRP A 39 -6.14 -0.38 20.06
CA TRP A 39 -6.81 -0.76 18.83
C TRP A 39 -6.78 -2.27 18.62
N SER A 40 -7.93 -2.85 18.26
CA SER A 40 -7.99 -4.25 17.90
C SER A 40 -7.29 -4.49 16.55
N LEU A 41 -6.67 -5.66 16.42
CA LEU A 41 -6.05 -6.09 15.16
C LEU A 41 -7.06 -5.99 14.01
N ILE A 42 -8.31 -6.39 14.26
CA ILE A 42 -9.36 -6.39 13.24
C ILE A 42 -9.68 -4.98 12.75
N THR A 43 -9.75 -3.98 13.64
CA THR A 43 -9.97 -2.57 13.26
C THR A 43 -8.86 -2.07 12.34
N VAL A 44 -7.60 -2.32 12.69
CA VAL A 44 -6.44 -1.91 11.88
C VAL A 44 -6.44 -2.61 10.53
N MET A 45 -6.75 -3.90 10.48
CA MET A 45 -6.83 -4.66 9.24
C MET A 45 -7.98 -4.18 8.34
N PHE A 46 -9.15 -3.80 8.89
CA PHE A 46 -10.25 -3.21 8.13
C PHE A 46 -9.89 -1.83 7.57
N ILE A 47 -9.22 -0.97 8.35
CA ILE A 47 -8.72 0.32 7.88
C ILE A 47 -7.78 0.10 6.69
N TYR A 48 -6.85 -0.85 6.81
CA TYR A 48 -5.89 -1.15 5.75
C TYR A 48 -6.55 -1.79 4.53
N TRP A 49 -7.55 -2.63 4.74
CA TRP A 49 -8.36 -3.21 3.66
C TRP A 49 -9.04 -2.12 2.82
N TRP A 50 -9.70 -1.14 3.47
CA TRP A 50 -10.31 -0.01 2.80
C TRP A 50 -9.30 0.87 2.07
N GLN A 51 -8.14 1.11 2.66
CA GLN A 51 -7.05 1.83 2.02
C GLN A 51 -6.65 1.15 0.71
N ASN A 52 -6.51 -0.17 0.70
CA ASN A 52 -6.16 -0.92 -0.51
C ASN A 52 -7.29 -0.92 -1.55
N VAL A 53 -8.56 -0.98 -1.15
CA VAL A 53 -9.71 -0.82 -2.06
C VAL A 53 -9.67 0.56 -2.74
N ILE A 54 -9.43 1.63 -1.98
CA ILE A 54 -9.31 2.99 -2.50
C ILE A 54 -8.14 3.09 -3.50
N ILE A 55 -6.98 2.55 -3.14
CA ILE A 55 -5.80 2.50 -4.03
C ILE A 55 -6.14 1.77 -5.33
N GLY A 56 -6.80 0.61 -5.23
CA GLY A 56 -7.23 -0.15 -6.39
C GLY A 56 -8.18 0.63 -7.31
N LEU A 57 -9.15 1.35 -6.74
CA LEU A 57 -10.08 2.20 -7.48
C LEU A 57 -9.34 3.28 -8.27
N PHE A 58 -8.47 4.04 -7.60
CA PHE A 58 -7.66 5.07 -8.29
C PHE A 58 -6.71 4.47 -9.31
N ASN A 59 -6.20 3.25 -9.06
CA ASN A 59 -5.35 2.57 -10.02
C ASN A 59 -6.09 2.17 -11.30
N VAL A 60 -7.33 1.71 -11.21
CA VAL A 60 -8.20 1.48 -12.38
C VAL A 60 -8.37 2.78 -13.17
N CYS A 61 -8.65 3.91 -12.49
CA CYS A 61 -8.74 5.20 -13.14
C CYS A 61 -7.42 5.58 -13.86
N LYS A 62 -6.26 5.33 -13.21
CA LYS A 62 -4.94 5.59 -13.80
C LYS A 62 -4.69 4.75 -15.05
N ILE A 63 -5.01 3.45 -15.02
CA ILE A 63 -4.85 2.57 -16.18
C ILE A 63 -5.73 3.03 -17.35
N LEU A 64 -6.99 3.37 -17.10
CA LEU A 64 -7.94 3.80 -18.13
C LEU A 64 -7.57 5.15 -18.76
N THR A 65 -7.02 6.06 -17.96
CA THR A 65 -6.64 7.42 -18.38
C THR A 65 -5.16 7.56 -18.73
N TYR A 66 -4.45 6.43 -18.83
CA TYR A 66 -3.04 6.41 -19.15
C TYR A 66 -2.72 7.08 -20.50
N THR A 67 -1.70 7.96 -20.50
CA THR A 67 -1.22 8.69 -21.68
C THR A 67 0.31 8.68 -21.79
N GLY A 68 0.96 7.82 -21.00
CA GLY A 68 2.42 7.73 -20.94
C GLY A 68 3.05 7.05 -22.16
N PRO A 69 4.37 6.86 -22.15
CA PRO A 69 5.12 6.23 -23.23
C PRO A 69 4.69 4.78 -23.44
N ALA A 70 5.00 4.23 -24.63
CA ALA A 70 4.74 2.84 -24.93
C ALA A 70 5.25 1.93 -23.79
N SER A 71 4.35 1.10 -23.27
CA SER A 71 4.65 0.22 -22.14
C SER A 71 5.79 -0.75 -22.48
N LYS A 72 6.66 -1.04 -21.51
CA LYS A 72 7.63 -2.14 -21.58
C LYS A 72 6.95 -3.53 -21.48
N MET A 73 5.65 -3.56 -21.21
CA MET A 73 4.88 -4.80 -21.28
C MET A 73 4.77 -5.27 -22.75
N PRO A 74 4.70 -6.58 -22.99
CA PRO A 74 4.52 -7.14 -24.34
C PRO A 74 3.12 -6.86 -24.91
N ILE A 75 2.36 -5.94 -24.32
CA ILE A 75 1.04 -5.51 -24.75
C ILE A 75 1.18 -4.12 -25.38
N GLN A 76 0.84 -4.01 -26.67
CA GLN A 76 0.83 -2.72 -27.35
C GLN A 76 -0.15 -1.77 -26.65
N ASP A 77 0.30 -0.56 -26.29
CA ASP A 77 -0.58 0.44 -25.68
C ASP A 77 -1.67 0.86 -26.65
N SER A 78 -2.88 0.39 -26.37
CA SER A 78 -4.09 0.74 -27.11
C SER A 78 -5.26 0.86 -26.13
N ARG A 79 -6.28 1.62 -26.51
CA ARG A 79 -7.48 1.77 -25.68
C ARG A 79 -8.13 0.41 -25.30
N PRO A 80 -8.29 -0.56 -26.22
CA PRO A 80 -8.78 -1.89 -25.88
C PRO A 80 -7.89 -2.63 -24.88
N ALA A 81 -6.56 -2.53 -25.03
CA ALA A 81 -5.61 -3.16 -24.11
C ALA A 81 -5.72 -2.56 -22.69
N ARG A 82 -5.86 -1.23 -22.56
CA ARG A 82 -6.06 -0.57 -21.27
C ARG A 82 -7.37 -0.99 -20.60
N ILE A 83 -8.46 -1.11 -21.39
CA ILE A 83 -9.76 -1.59 -20.88
C ILE A 83 -9.63 -3.03 -20.39
N PHE A 84 -8.95 -3.89 -21.15
CA PHE A 84 -8.71 -5.28 -20.76
C PHE A 84 -7.87 -5.35 -19.46
N LEU A 85 -6.78 -4.60 -19.37
CA LEU A 85 -5.93 -4.56 -18.17
C LEU A 85 -6.69 -4.04 -16.97
N ALA A 86 -7.47 -2.97 -17.10
CA ALA A 86 -8.30 -2.43 -16.03
C ALA A 86 -9.37 -3.44 -15.58
N GLY A 87 -10.02 -4.12 -16.50
CA GLY A 87 -11.01 -5.18 -16.22
C GLY A 87 -10.35 -6.36 -15.51
N PHE A 88 -9.25 -6.87 -16.05
CA PHE A 88 -8.48 -7.95 -15.42
C PHE A 88 -8.01 -7.57 -14.02
N PHE A 89 -7.44 -6.37 -13.85
CA PHE A 89 -7.02 -5.87 -12.55
C PHE A 89 -8.18 -5.82 -11.57
N THR A 90 -9.33 -5.27 -11.99
CA THR A 90 -10.53 -5.14 -11.14
C THR A 90 -10.99 -6.50 -10.62
N VAL A 91 -11.09 -7.50 -11.51
CA VAL A 91 -11.52 -8.85 -11.13
C VAL A 91 -10.47 -9.51 -10.24
N HIS A 92 -9.22 -9.54 -10.68
CA HIS A 92 -8.15 -10.27 -9.98
C HIS A 92 -7.81 -9.65 -8.62
N TYR A 93 -7.62 -8.33 -8.59
CA TYR A 93 -7.38 -7.58 -7.35
C TYR A 93 -8.59 -7.61 -6.40
N GLY A 94 -9.79 -7.50 -6.98
CA GLY A 94 -11.05 -7.60 -6.25
C GLY A 94 -11.29 -8.96 -5.60
N LEU A 95 -10.87 -10.06 -6.22
CA LEU A 95 -10.97 -11.40 -5.63
C LEU A 95 -10.16 -11.52 -4.34
N PHE A 96 -8.94 -10.96 -4.27
CA PHE A 96 -8.18 -10.91 -3.03
C PHE A 96 -8.92 -10.12 -1.95
N HIS A 97 -9.48 -8.96 -2.31
CA HIS A 97 -10.22 -8.12 -1.35
C HIS A 97 -11.49 -8.78 -0.86
N PHE A 98 -12.19 -9.51 -1.72
CA PHE A 98 -13.36 -10.30 -1.34
C PHE A 98 -12.97 -11.43 -0.36
N ALA A 99 -11.90 -12.16 -0.65
CA ALA A 99 -11.39 -13.20 0.23
C ALA A 99 -11.00 -12.62 1.61
N TYR A 100 -10.26 -11.50 1.62
CA TYR A 100 -9.87 -10.82 2.88
C TYR A 100 -11.10 -10.35 3.68
N LEU A 101 -12.08 -9.77 3.00
CA LEU A 101 -13.32 -9.35 3.65
C LEU A 101 -14.06 -10.53 4.32
N SER A 102 -14.04 -11.70 3.69
CA SER A 102 -14.63 -12.91 4.26
C SER A 102 -13.95 -13.33 5.55
N PHE A 103 -12.61 -13.23 5.62
CA PHE A 103 -11.85 -13.46 6.85
C PHE A 103 -12.13 -12.40 7.92
N LEU A 104 -12.08 -11.12 7.55
CA LEU A 104 -12.26 -10.01 8.49
C LEU A 104 -13.65 -9.97 9.12
N LYS A 105 -14.68 -10.41 8.39
CA LYS A 105 -16.07 -10.45 8.89
C LYS A 105 -16.26 -11.45 10.02
N MET A 106 -15.44 -12.47 10.13
CA MET A 106 -15.56 -13.49 11.17
C MET A 106 -15.41 -12.90 12.59
N ASP A 107 -14.58 -11.85 12.73
CA ASP A 107 -14.30 -11.18 14.00
C ASP A 107 -14.74 -9.71 14.04
N ALA A 108 -15.66 -9.30 13.15
CA ALA A 108 -16.07 -7.90 13.00
C ALA A 108 -16.79 -7.29 14.20
N HIS A 109 -17.19 -8.08 15.20
CA HIS A 109 -17.81 -7.61 16.44
C HIS A 109 -16.88 -6.74 17.30
N THR A 110 -15.58 -6.78 17.08
CA THR A 110 -14.58 -5.92 17.76
C THR A 110 -14.20 -4.67 16.97
N LEU A 111 -14.90 -4.42 15.84
CA LEU A 111 -14.58 -3.33 14.92
C LEU A 111 -15.00 -1.98 15.51
N ASP A 112 -14.05 -1.03 15.59
CA ASP A 112 -14.37 0.36 15.89
C ASP A 112 -14.72 1.14 14.62
N VAL A 113 -16.02 1.29 14.39
CA VAL A 113 -16.57 1.94 13.19
C VAL A 113 -16.18 3.41 13.09
N LYS A 114 -16.00 4.11 14.20
CA LYS A 114 -15.63 5.53 14.23
C LYS A 114 -14.24 5.75 13.65
N TYR A 115 -13.24 4.99 14.10
CA TYR A 115 -11.87 5.06 13.58
C TYR A 115 -11.81 4.62 12.11
N LEU A 116 -12.54 3.58 11.77
CA LEU A 116 -12.66 3.12 10.39
C LEU A 116 -13.18 4.21 9.45
N PHE A 117 -14.26 4.89 9.84
CA PHE A 117 -14.88 5.94 9.03
C PHE A 117 -13.95 7.13 8.83
N VAL A 118 -13.37 7.66 9.91
CA VAL A 118 -12.44 8.81 9.85
C VAL A 118 -11.21 8.48 9.00
N ALA A 119 -10.60 7.31 9.23
CA ALA A 119 -9.43 6.89 8.48
C ALA A 119 -9.76 6.71 6.98
N THR A 120 -10.91 6.11 6.66
CA THR A 120 -11.35 5.90 5.27
C THR A 120 -11.53 7.22 4.53
N ILE A 121 -12.22 8.20 5.14
CA ILE A 121 -12.41 9.53 4.52
C ILE A 121 -11.07 10.24 4.33
N ALA A 122 -10.25 10.31 5.37
CA ALA A 122 -8.94 10.97 5.29
C ALA A 122 -8.08 10.37 4.17
N PHE A 123 -8.07 9.04 4.07
CA PHE A 123 -7.30 8.33 3.06
C PHE A 123 -7.85 8.55 1.65
N PHE A 124 -9.17 8.51 1.50
CA PHE A 124 -9.84 8.78 0.22
C PHE A 124 -9.53 10.20 -0.29
N LEU A 125 -9.67 11.21 0.57
CA LEU A 125 -9.37 12.59 0.21
C LEU A 125 -7.91 12.80 -0.17
N ASN A 126 -6.98 12.17 0.55
CA ASN A 126 -5.56 12.22 0.22
C ASN A 126 -5.27 11.59 -1.16
N HIS A 127 -5.85 10.44 -1.47
CA HIS A 127 -5.69 9.79 -2.77
C HIS A 127 -6.39 10.55 -3.90
N LEU A 128 -7.55 11.13 -3.63
CA LEU A 128 -8.25 11.98 -4.59
C LEU A 128 -7.41 13.21 -4.94
N PHE A 129 -6.86 13.89 -3.92
CA PHE A 129 -5.98 15.03 -4.12
C PHE A 129 -4.74 14.64 -4.94
N SER A 130 -4.06 13.56 -4.55
CA SER A 130 -2.90 13.04 -5.29
C SER A 130 -3.26 12.69 -6.73
N PHE A 131 -4.41 12.06 -6.98
CA PHE A 131 -4.85 11.74 -8.33
C PHE A 131 -5.12 12.97 -9.18
N LEU A 132 -5.83 13.97 -8.62
CA LEU A 132 -6.20 15.18 -9.37
C LEU A 132 -5.00 16.08 -9.65
N TYR A 133 -4.05 16.13 -8.72
CA TYR A 133 -2.93 17.09 -8.80
C TYR A 133 -1.70 16.48 -9.48
N HIS A 134 -1.28 15.28 -9.07
CA HIS A 134 -0.03 14.70 -9.56
C HIS A 134 -0.20 13.81 -10.79
N PHE A 135 -1.28 13.04 -10.90
CA PHE A 135 -1.38 12.07 -11.99
C PHE A 135 -1.47 12.73 -13.37
N ARG A 136 -2.06 13.93 -13.47
CA ARG A 136 -2.13 14.65 -14.75
C ARG A 136 -0.76 15.11 -15.26
N GLU A 137 0.18 15.35 -14.35
CA GLU A 137 1.53 15.81 -14.70
C GLU A 137 2.54 14.66 -14.77
N GLU A 138 2.52 13.77 -13.78
CA GLU A 138 3.45 12.64 -13.66
C GLU A 138 3.07 11.42 -14.50
N GLY A 139 1.79 11.29 -14.87
CA GLY A 139 1.28 10.15 -15.65
C GLY A 139 1.88 10.01 -17.05
N LYS A 140 2.55 11.08 -17.54
CA LYS A 140 3.23 11.07 -18.84
C LYS A 140 4.49 10.20 -18.86
N ASP A 141 5.12 10.00 -17.71
CA ASP A 141 6.38 9.26 -17.58
C ASP A 141 6.19 7.89 -16.88
N ALA A 142 4.98 7.60 -16.42
CA ALA A 142 4.66 6.34 -15.74
C ALA A 142 4.70 5.16 -16.73
N ASP A 143 5.23 4.02 -16.31
CA ASP A 143 5.13 2.75 -17.06
C ASP A 143 3.82 2.04 -16.72
N LEU A 144 3.06 1.61 -17.73
CA LEU A 144 1.76 0.93 -17.55
C LEU A 144 1.90 -0.36 -16.74
N GLY A 145 3.01 -1.10 -16.92
CA GLY A 145 3.28 -2.30 -16.15
C GLY A 145 3.47 -2.01 -14.66
N ARG A 146 4.13 -0.92 -14.33
CA ARG A 146 4.25 -0.48 -12.93
C ARG A 146 2.89 -0.12 -12.34
N LEU A 147 2.09 0.65 -13.06
CA LEU A 147 0.72 0.99 -12.62
C LEU A 147 -0.09 -0.27 -12.34
N PHE A 148 0.07 -1.31 -13.18
CA PHE A 148 -0.63 -2.57 -13.01
C PHE A 148 -0.16 -3.35 -11.77
N PHE A 149 1.15 -3.51 -11.56
CA PHE A 149 1.69 -4.38 -10.50
C PHE A 149 1.85 -3.70 -9.15
N PHE A 150 1.93 -2.37 -9.11
CA PHE A 150 2.23 -1.61 -7.91
C PHE A 150 1.23 -1.84 -6.75
N PRO A 151 -0.10 -1.86 -6.96
CA PRO A 151 -1.05 -2.12 -5.87
C PRO A 151 -0.92 -3.51 -5.25
N TYR A 152 -0.46 -4.50 -6.01
CA TYR A 152 -0.29 -5.87 -5.48
C TYR A 152 0.76 -5.96 -4.36
N GLN A 153 1.79 -5.13 -4.41
CA GLN A 153 2.81 -5.12 -3.36
C GLN A 153 2.23 -4.64 -2.02
N ARG A 154 1.21 -3.78 -2.04
CA ARG A 154 0.55 -3.27 -0.84
C ARG A 154 -0.36 -4.29 -0.16
N ILE A 155 -0.86 -5.29 -0.87
CA ILE A 155 -1.66 -6.36 -0.25
C ILE A 155 -0.81 -7.45 0.41
N ILE A 156 0.50 -7.51 0.14
CA ILE A 156 1.41 -8.51 0.73
C ILE A 156 1.38 -8.51 2.26
N PRO A 157 1.48 -7.37 2.98
CA PRO A 157 1.39 -7.35 4.43
C PRO A 157 0.10 -7.99 4.96
N MET A 158 -1.03 -7.66 4.35
CA MET A 158 -2.32 -8.22 4.74
C MET A 158 -2.39 -9.72 4.48
N HIS A 159 -1.92 -10.17 3.32
CA HIS A 159 -1.89 -11.60 2.97
C HIS A 159 -1.06 -12.42 3.97
N ILE A 160 0.15 -11.95 4.26
CA ILE A 160 1.03 -12.61 5.23
C ILE A 160 0.39 -12.59 6.62
N THR A 161 -0.21 -11.47 7.03
CA THR A 161 -0.82 -11.37 8.36
C THR A 161 -2.05 -12.26 8.51
N ILE A 162 -2.90 -12.38 7.48
CA ILE A 162 -4.05 -13.29 7.52
C ILE A 162 -3.56 -14.74 7.70
N ILE A 163 -2.56 -15.17 6.91
CA ILE A 163 -2.06 -16.54 6.98
C ILE A 163 -1.37 -16.81 8.32
N PHE A 164 -0.34 -16.04 8.66
CA PHE A 164 0.46 -16.29 9.87
C PHE A 164 -0.23 -15.84 11.15
N GLY A 165 -0.98 -14.72 11.09
CA GLY A 165 -1.73 -14.21 12.22
C GLY A 165 -2.83 -15.17 12.64
N SER A 166 -3.60 -15.73 11.70
CA SER A 166 -4.61 -16.74 11.99
C SER A 166 -3.99 -17.99 12.62
N PHE A 167 -2.81 -18.41 12.13
CA PHE A 167 -2.09 -19.54 12.70
C PHE A 167 -1.63 -19.28 14.14
N ILE A 168 -1.07 -18.09 14.41
CA ILE A 168 -0.65 -17.68 15.76
C ILE A 168 -1.86 -17.61 16.69
N MET A 169 -2.96 -17.01 16.25
CA MET A 169 -4.19 -16.90 17.04
C MET A 169 -4.84 -18.25 17.29
N MET A 170 -4.70 -19.21 16.38
CA MET A 170 -5.16 -20.58 16.60
C MET A 170 -4.35 -21.29 17.71
N LEU A 171 -3.03 -21.03 17.78
CA LEU A 171 -2.15 -21.68 18.77
C LEU A 171 -2.25 -21.04 20.16
N PHE A 172 -2.35 -19.72 20.24
CA PHE A 172 -2.15 -18.98 21.49
C PHE A 172 -3.38 -18.14 21.88
N ARG A 173 -4.46 -18.11 21.38
CA ARG A 173 -5.76 -17.48 21.68
C ARG A 173 -5.78 -16.50 22.88
N ASP A 174 -4.75 -15.70 23.05
CA ASP A 174 -4.63 -14.75 24.14
C ASP A 174 -4.38 -13.33 23.67
N PHE A 175 -4.53 -12.36 24.59
CA PHE A 175 -4.33 -10.94 24.32
C PHE A 175 -2.90 -10.63 23.85
N LEU A 176 -1.89 -11.33 24.34
CA LEU A 176 -0.51 -11.12 23.94
C LEU A 176 -0.27 -11.55 22.49
N ALA A 177 -0.90 -12.66 22.07
CA ALA A 177 -0.84 -13.13 20.68
C ALA A 177 -1.45 -12.11 19.72
N GLU A 178 -2.63 -11.53 20.05
CA GLU A 178 -3.25 -10.48 19.22
C GLU A 178 -2.33 -9.26 19.10
N ARG A 179 -1.74 -8.81 20.19
CA ARG A 179 -0.80 -7.68 20.19
C ARG A 179 0.47 -7.97 19.39
N ALA A 180 1.01 -9.17 19.49
CA ALA A 180 2.17 -9.60 18.71
C ALA A 180 1.86 -9.58 17.21
N VAL A 181 0.70 -10.10 16.80
CA VAL A 181 0.25 -10.09 15.40
C VAL A 181 0.02 -8.65 14.90
N LEU A 182 -0.57 -7.77 15.73
CA LEU A 182 -0.76 -6.36 15.40
C LEU A 182 0.58 -5.65 15.14
N VAL A 183 1.56 -5.81 16.05
CA VAL A 183 2.90 -5.23 15.88
C VAL A 183 3.60 -5.79 14.66
N PHE A 184 3.50 -7.09 14.43
CA PHE A 184 4.05 -7.75 13.24
C PHE A 184 3.44 -7.17 11.94
N PHE A 185 2.11 -7.04 11.89
CA PHE A 185 1.41 -6.47 10.74
C PHE A 185 1.85 -5.03 10.45
N LEU A 186 1.85 -4.16 11.47
CA LEU A 186 2.21 -2.76 11.31
C LEU A 186 3.69 -2.59 10.92
N SER A 187 4.57 -3.45 11.46
CA SER A 187 6.00 -3.47 11.10
C SER A 187 6.19 -3.88 9.64
N LEU A 188 5.50 -4.93 9.20
CA LEU A 188 5.57 -5.41 7.81
C LEU A 188 5.03 -4.36 6.85
N LYS A 189 3.90 -3.72 7.20
CA LYS A 189 3.34 -2.59 6.45
C LYS A 189 4.35 -1.46 6.32
N THR A 190 4.99 -1.04 7.42
CA THR A 190 5.98 0.04 7.41
C THR A 190 7.15 -0.27 6.48
N ILE A 191 7.67 -1.51 6.51
CA ILE A 191 8.74 -1.95 5.61
C ILE A 191 8.31 -1.86 4.14
N ILE A 192 7.10 -2.31 3.81
CA ILE A 192 6.60 -2.25 2.45
C ILE A 192 6.38 -0.80 2.01
N ASP A 193 5.77 0.05 2.82
CA ASP A 193 5.57 1.47 2.52
C ASP A 193 6.89 2.18 2.23
N LEU A 194 7.93 1.93 3.04
CA LEU A 194 9.26 2.50 2.82
C LEU A 194 9.92 1.98 1.54
N LYS A 195 9.78 0.68 1.24
CA LYS A 195 10.28 0.13 -0.02
C LYS A 195 9.59 0.74 -1.23
N MET A 196 8.27 0.89 -1.15
CA MET A 196 7.48 1.49 -2.23
C MET A 196 7.88 2.95 -2.44
N HIS A 197 8.03 3.71 -1.35
CA HIS A 197 8.51 5.08 -1.38
C HIS A 197 9.92 5.18 -2.00
N ALA A 198 10.83 4.30 -1.63
CA ALA A 198 12.17 4.25 -2.22
C ALA A 198 12.14 3.96 -3.73
N LEU A 199 11.25 3.08 -4.19
CA LEU A 199 11.07 2.76 -5.60
C LEU A 199 10.46 3.92 -6.39
N GLU A 200 9.54 4.67 -5.79
CA GLU A 200 8.95 5.88 -6.39
C GLU A 200 10.01 6.95 -6.61
N HIS A 201 10.82 7.24 -5.60
CA HIS A 201 11.83 8.29 -5.67
C HIS A 201 13.10 7.92 -6.44
N SER A 202 13.46 6.63 -6.53
CA SER A 202 14.65 6.20 -7.27
C SER A 202 14.52 6.34 -8.79
N GLN A 203 13.31 6.62 -9.30
CA GLN A 203 13.03 6.73 -10.74
C GLN A 203 12.41 8.08 -11.14
N ALA A 204 12.28 9.04 -10.20
CA ALA A 204 12.06 10.41 -10.58
C ALA A 204 13.32 10.89 -11.33
N PRO A 205 13.22 11.36 -12.59
CA PRO A 205 14.36 11.98 -13.24
C PRO A 205 14.79 13.15 -12.35
N PHE A 206 16.06 13.23 -12.07
CA PHE A 206 16.68 14.31 -11.31
C PHE A 206 16.39 15.61 -12.07
N LEU A 207 15.30 16.31 -11.71
CA LEU A 207 15.04 17.67 -12.17
C LEU A 207 16.07 18.58 -11.50
N GLY A 208 17.30 18.58 -12.03
CA GLY A 208 18.40 19.34 -11.43
C GLY A 208 19.72 19.27 -12.17
N SER A 209 19.70 19.14 -13.50
CA SER A 209 20.90 19.41 -14.30
C SER A 209 20.62 20.42 -15.41
N HIS A 210 20.08 21.56 -15.04
CA HIS A 210 20.24 22.80 -15.80
C HIS A 210 21.00 23.76 -14.90
N ALA A 211 22.30 23.55 -14.85
CA ALA A 211 23.26 24.58 -14.52
C ALA A 211 24.48 24.29 -15.37
N ASP A 212 24.84 25.29 -16.12
CA ASP A 212 26.15 25.57 -16.72
C ASP A 212 26.50 24.91 -18.07
N THR A 213 26.07 25.56 -19.12
CA THR A 213 27.02 26.05 -20.16
C THR A 213 26.63 27.43 -20.61
#